data_53afa43374159cc666ede5fb07b1a92d
#
_entry.id   53afa43374159cc666ede5fb07b1a92d
#
_cell.length_a   1.000
_cell.length_b   1.000
_cell.length_c   1.000
_cell.angle_alpha   90.00
_cell.angle_beta   90.00
_cell.angle_gamma   90.00
#
_symmetry.space_group_name_H-M   'P 1'
#
loop_
_entity.id
_entity.type
_entity.pdbx_description
1 polymer ?
#
loop_
_entity_poly.entity_id
_entity_poly.type
_entity_poly.pdbx_seq_one_letter_code
_entity_poly.pdbx_strand_id
1 'polypeptide(L)'
;MLENEKFAEAIEAFTALGDYEDSKDRITEVEYRRAIKTFESGAYEDALNLLEPLKDYKDAAEKIETCHYELGMKALEADNLKSAAAHFKEVNVEQNKKMQAAFCDKGIAFYEKGDEEKALTYFEYVTDKDLLPKIDAAYYAQALKLVEDGEYDKATEIFTKLGEYEDCPTQLLRIHALKAEQYYNNADYENAIAEFKAAGDYGDAASRITEATYRLGAQQLANGEVRKAYDTLYPIRSYNPAYMLLVSNSQFYIQIYDVGAGPNPLNEN
;
A
#
# COMPACT_ATOMS: atom_id res chain seq x y z
N MET A 1 -8.79 -31.77 -38.05
CA MET A 1 -8.52 -31.56 -39.49
C MET A 1 -9.75 -31.86 -40.35
N LEU A 2 -10.24 -33.11 -40.42
CA LEU A 2 -11.35 -33.52 -41.31
C LEU A 2 -12.65 -32.67 -41.18
N GLU A 3 -13.01 -32.12 -40.01
CA GLU A 3 -14.21 -31.32 -39.88
C GLU A 3 -14.04 -29.85 -40.27
N ASN A 4 -12.84 -29.28 -40.20
CA ASN A 4 -12.53 -27.96 -40.74
C ASN A 4 -12.56 -27.95 -42.28
N GLU A 5 -12.13 -29.04 -42.91
CA GLU A 5 -12.23 -29.24 -44.36
C GLU A 5 -13.70 -29.23 -44.80
N LYS A 6 -14.62 -29.85 -44.05
CA LYS A 6 -16.07 -29.85 -44.37
C LYS A 6 -16.73 -28.47 -44.28
N PHE A 7 -16.29 -27.59 -43.38
CA PHE A 7 -16.80 -26.22 -43.33
C PHE A 7 -16.36 -25.40 -44.54
N ALA A 8 -15.07 -25.55 -44.95
CA ALA A 8 -14.53 -24.90 -46.15
C ALA A 8 -15.25 -25.35 -47.42
N GLU A 9 -15.43 -26.65 -47.59
CA GLU A 9 -16.16 -27.24 -48.71
C GLU A 9 -17.63 -26.78 -48.79
N ALA A 10 -18.30 -26.65 -47.64
CA ALA A 10 -19.67 -26.16 -47.56
C ALA A 10 -19.79 -24.68 -47.97
N ILE A 11 -18.84 -23.82 -47.46
CA ILE A 11 -18.79 -22.39 -47.83
C ILE A 11 -18.56 -22.26 -49.35
N GLU A 12 -17.62 -23.03 -49.89
CA GLU A 12 -17.28 -23.00 -51.33
C GLU A 12 -18.48 -23.42 -52.20
N ALA A 13 -19.21 -24.47 -51.77
CA ALA A 13 -20.42 -24.93 -52.48
C ALA A 13 -21.53 -23.86 -52.45
N PHE A 14 -21.82 -23.25 -51.31
CA PHE A 14 -22.81 -22.17 -51.23
C PHE A 14 -22.36 -20.91 -51.96
N THR A 15 -21.10 -20.57 -51.95
CA THR A 15 -20.55 -19.44 -52.71
C THR A 15 -20.70 -19.64 -54.22
N ALA A 16 -20.55 -20.87 -54.71
CA ALA A 16 -20.78 -21.21 -56.11
C ALA A 16 -22.22 -21.05 -56.56
N LEU A 17 -23.21 -21.14 -55.66
CA LEU A 17 -24.61 -20.86 -55.90
C LEU A 17 -24.97 -19.37 -56.01
N GLY A 18 -24.07 -18.48 -55.59
CA GLY A 18 -24.23 -17.04 -55.63
C GLY A 18 -25.48 -16.55 -54.87
N ASP A 19 -26.36 -15.83 -55.55
CA ASP A 19 -27.62 -15.27 -54.94
C ASP A 19 -28.79 -16.25 -55.06
N TYR A 20 -28.58 -17.54 -55.30
CA TYR A 20 -29.64 -18.51 -55.37
C TYR A 20 -30.23 -18.80 -53.99
N GLU A 21 -31.54 -18.59 -53.84
CA GLU A 21 -32.32 -18.77 -52.59
C GLU A 21 -31.63 -18.16 -51.36
N ASP A 22 -31.38 -18.95 -50.30
CA ASP A 22 -30.82 -18.55 -49.02
C ASP A 22 -29.31 -18.84 -48.89
N SER A 23 -28.60 -18.95 -50.04
CA SER A 23 -27.18 -19.33 -50.07
C SER A 23 -26.31 -18.46 -49.17
N LYS A 24 -26.55 -17.13 -49.17
CA LYS A 24 -25.81 -16.19 -48.31
C LYS A 24 -26.04 -16.45 -46.83
N ASP A 25 -27.29 -16.72 -46.45
CA ASP A 25 -27.63 -17.03 -45.05
C ASP A 25 -27.02 -18.37 -44.63
N ARG A 26 -26.93 -19.32 -45.54
CA ARG A 26 -26.26 -20.61 -45.31
C ARG A 26 -24.75 -20.45 -45.09
N ILE A 27 -24.11 -19.59 -45.84
CA ILE A 27 -22.70 -19.28 -45.63
C ILE A 27 -22.51 -18.75 -44.22
N THR A 28 -23.26 -17.72 -43.80
CA THR A 28 -23.21 -17.14 -42.46
C THR A 28 -23.42 -18.17 -41.36
N GLU A 29 -24.40 -19.09 -41.53
CA GLU A 29 -24.65 -20.19 -40.60
C GLU A 29 -23.44 -21.15 -40.49
N VAL A 30 -22.81 -21.50 -41.62
CA VAL A 30 -21.66 -22.38 -41.63
C VAL A 30 -20.42 -21.71 -40.97
N GLU A 31 -20.18 -20.44 -41.27
CA GLU A 31 -19.13 -19.64 -40.64
C GLU A 31 -19.35 -19.54 -39.14
N TYR A 32 -20.57 -19.26 -38.69
CA TYR A 32 -20.91 -19.23 -37.28
C TYR A 32 -20.64 -20.59 -36.61
N ARG A 33 -21.10 -21.72 -37.18
CA ARG A 33 -20.82 -23.06 -36.63
C ARG A 33 -19.34 -23.37 -36.52
N ARG A 34 -18.56 -22.96 -37.53
CA ARG A 34 -17.09 -23.06 -37.48
C ARG A 34 -16.51 -22.26 -36.33
N ALA A 35 -16.96 -21.02 -36.16
CA ALA A 35 -16.53 -20.16 -35.08
C ALA A 35 -16.86 -20.74 -33.70
N ILE A 36 -18.11 -21.23 -33.51
CA ILE A 36 -18.53 -21.87 -32.26
C ILE A 36 -17.68 -23.11 -31.95
N LYS A 37 -17.40 -23.94 -32.93
CA LYS A 37 -16.56 -25.12 -32.73
C LYS A 37 -15.13 -24.73 -32.31
N THR A 38 -14.57 -23.68 -32.90
CA THR A 38 -13.27 -23.14 -32.53
C THR A 38 -13.31 -22.59 -31.09
N PHE A 39 -14.39 -21.88 -30.72
CA PHE A 39 -14.63 -21.39 -29.36
C PHE A 39 -14.69 -22.55 -28.34
N GLU A 40 -15.45 -23.60 -28.62
CA GLU A 40 -15.61 -24.78 -27.76
C GLU A 40 -14.29 -25.55 -27.57
N SER A 41 -13.35 -25.44 -28.50
CA SER A 41 -12.00 -26.02 -28.37
C SER A 41 -11.07 -25.22 -27.45
N GLY A 42 -11.49 -24.03 -26.98
CA GLY A 42 -10.67 -23.14 -26.18
C GLY A 42 -9.64 -22.32 -26.99
N ALA A 43 -9.70 -22.36 -28.32
CA ALA A 43 -8.85 -21.56 -29.20
C ALA A 43 -9.43 -20.14 -29.35
N TYR A 44 -9.46 -19.37 -28.25
CA TYR A 44 -10.20 -18.09 -28.16
C TYR A 44 -9.69 -17.00 -29.10
N GLU A 45 -8.38 -16.94 -29.42
CA GLU A 45 -7.86 -16.00 -30.42
C GLU A 45 -8.41 -16.27 -31.81
N ASP A 46 -8.41 -17.55 -32.23
CA ASP A 46 -8.93 -17.96 -33.51
C ASP A 46 -10.45 -17.82 -33.58
N ALA A 47 -11.14 -18.15 -32.46
CA ALA A 47 -12.58 -18.00 -32.36
C ALA A 47 -12.99 -16.51 -32.45
N LEU A 48 -12.25 -15.61 -31.80
CA LEU A 48 -12.49 -14.16 -31.86
C LEU A 48 -12.41 -13.65 -33.30
N ASN A 49 -11.36 -14.03 -34.04
CA ASN A 49 -11.19 -13.65 -35.45
C ASN A 49 -12.35 -14.14 -36.34
N LEU A 50 -12.92 -15.29 -36.01
CA LEU A 50 -14.05 -15.86 -36.77
C LEU A 50 -15.40 -15.24 -36.35
N LEU A 51 -15.56 -14.86 -35.08
CA LEU A 51 -16.81 -14.32 -34.55
C LEU A 51 -16.99 -12.81 -34.82
N GLU A 52 -15.93 -12.04 -34.85
CA GLU A 52 -15.98 -10.57 -35.06
C GLU A 52 -16.77 -10.16 -36.33
N PRO A 53 -16.58 -10.81 -37.50
CA PRO A 53 -17.41 -10.51 -38.68
C PRO A 53 -18.89 -10.87 -38.51
N LEU A 54 -19.21 -11.71 -37.50
CA LEU A 54 -20.53 -12.26 -37.23
C LEU A 54 -21.19 -11.69 -35.98
N LYS A 55 -20.67 -10.58 -35.44
CA LYS A 55 -21.06 -10.01 -34.14
C LYS A 55 -22.57 -9.81 -33.97
N ASP A 56 -23.26 -9.49 -35.05
CA ASP A 56 -24.74 -9.27 -35.06
C ASP A 56 -25.53 -10.55 -35.30
N TYR A 57 -24.88 -11.71 -35.43
CA TYR A 57 -25.51 -12.99 -35.72
C TYR A 57 -25.63 -13.85 -34.46
N LYS A 58 -26.86 -14.25 -34.13
CA LYS A 58 -27.19 -15.07 -32.94
C LYS A 58 -26.57 -14.54 -31.64
N ASP A 59 -25.79 -15.38 -30.94
CA ASP A 59 -25.09 -15.06 -29.69
C ASP A 59 -23.61 -14.78 -29.90
N ALA A 60 -23.18 -14.44 -31.14
CA ALA A 60 -21.78 -14.19 -31.46
C ALA A 60 -21.17 -13.08 -30.59
N ALA A 61 -21.92 -12.00 -30.31
CA ALA A 61 -21.47 -10.93 -29.44
C ALA A 61 -21.14 -11.42 -28.02
N GLU A 62 -21.98 -12.30 -27.43
CA GLU A 62 -21.73 -12.88 -26.10
C GLU A 62 -20.47 -13.80 -26.13
N LYS A 63 -20.28 -14.53 -27.20
CA LYS A 63 -19.07 -15.36 -27.37
C LYS A 63 -17.81 -14.53 -27.56
N ILE A 64 -17.88 -13.39 -28.27
CA ILE A 64 -16.79 -12.42 -28.38
C ILE A 64 -16.38 -11.90 -27.01
N GLU A 65 -17.35 -11.44 -26.20
CA GLU A 65 -17.08 -11.01 -24.81
C GLU A 65 -16.39 -12.12 -24.00
N THR A 66 -16.87 -13.36 -24.12
CA THR A 66 -16.28 -14.50 -23.43
C THR A 66 -14.85 -14.78 -23.92
N CYS A 67 -14.57 -14.68 -25.22
CA CYS A 67 -13.20 -14.80 -25.75
C CYS A 67 -12.27 -13.72 -25.14
N HIS A 68 -12.73 -12.46 -25.09
CA HIS A 68 -11.97 -11.39 -24.47
C HIS A 68 -11.73 -11.65 -22.98
N TYR A 69 -12.72 -12.14 -22.24
CA TYR A 69 -12.56 -12.49 -20.84
C TYR A 69 -11.49 -13.55 -20.65
N GLU A 70 -11.56 -14.66 -21.36
CA GLU A 70 -10.61 -15.79 -21.24
C GLU A 70 -9.19 -15.38 -21.65
N LEU A 71 -9.05 -14.64 -22.76
CA LEU A 71 -7.75 -14.12 -23.22
C LEU A 71 -7.16 -13.12 -22.23
N GLY A 72 -8.00 -12.25 -21.66
CA GLY A 72 -7.59 -11.30 -20.64
C GLY A 72 -7.11 -11.98 -19.35
N MET A 73 -7.84 -13.00 -18.88
CA MET A 73 -7.43 -13.80 -17.72
C MET A 73 -6.12 -14.56 -17.97
N LYS A 74 -5.97 -15.17 -19.14
CA LYS A 74 -4.73 -15.83 -19.53
C LYS A 74 -3.54 -14.87 -19.61
N ALA A 75 -3.75 -13.67 -20.14
CA ALA A 75 -2.73 -12.63 -20.18
C ALA A 75 -2.35 -12.17 -18.76
N LEU A 76 -3.34 -12.04 -17.85
CA LEU A 76 -3.13 -11.71 -16.45
C LEU A 76 -2.33 -12.81 -15.71
N GLU A 77 -2.60 -14.08 -15.96
CA GLU A 77 -1.84 -15.20 -15.41
C GLU A 77 -0.38 -15.17 -15.86
N ALA A 78 -0.15 -14.77 -17.10
CA ALA A 78 1.19 -14.63 -17.70
C ALA A 78 1.88 -13.29 -17.32
N ASP A 79 1.34 -12.51 -16.39
CA ASP A 79 1.80 -11.17 -15.99
C ASP A 79 1.90 -10.16 -17.16
N ASN A 80 1.18 -10.40 -18.26
CA ASN A 80 1.08 -9.46 -19.37
C ASN A 80 -0.08 -8.47 -19.14
N LEU A 81 0.15 -7.50 -18.23
CA LEU A 81 -0.88 -6.58 -17.76
C LEU A 81 -1.45 -5.70 -18.87
N LYS A 82 -0.63 -5.30 -19.83
CA LYS A 82 -1.07 -4.47 -20.96
C LYS A 82 -2.05 -5.22 -21.86
N SER A 83 -1.78 -6.48 -22.16
CA SER A 83 -2.66 -7.33 -22.95
C SER A 83 -3.95 -7.63 -22.18
N ALA A 84 -3.83 -7.97 -20.88
CA ALA A 84 -4.98 -8.19 -20.03
C ALA A 84 -5.91 -6.97 -20.01
N ALA A 85 -5.37 -5.79 -19.74
CA ALA A 85 -6.14 -4.54 -19.70
C ALA A 85 -6.79 -4.17 -21.05
N ALA A 86 -6.18 -4.54 -22.18
CA ALA A 86 -6.78 -4.34 -23.50
C ALA A 86 -8.05 -5.19 -23.66
N HIS A 87 -7.99 -6.47 -23.30
CA HIS A 87 -9.16 -7.35 -23.34
C HIS A 87 -10.27 -6.93 -22.37
N PHE A 88 -9.93 -6.37 -21.21
CA PHE A 88 -10.91 -5.93 -20.20
C PHE A 88 -11.81 -4.79 -20.65
N LYS A 89 -11.43 -4.05 -21.67
CA LYS A 89 -12.27 -2.99 -22.25
C LYS A 89 -13.38 -3.53 -23.13
N GLU A 90 -13.24 -4.76 -23.59
CA GLU A 90 -14.12 -5.39 -24.58
C GLU A 90 -15.12 -6.37 -23.92
N VAL A 91 -15.16 -6.42 -22.58
CA VAL A 91 -16.07 -7.29 -21.84
C VAL A 91 -17.20 -6.50 -21.17
N ASN A 92 -18.27 -7.18 -20.80
CA ASN A 92 -19.38 -6.57 -20.06
C ASN A 92 -18.97 -6.17 -18.62
N VAL A 93 -19.83 -5.38 -17.96
CA VAL A 93 -19.58 -4.82 -16.63
C VAL A 93 -19.29 -5.91 -15.58
N GLU A 94 -20.02 -7.04 -15.63
CA GLU A 94 -19.84 -8.11 -14.65
C GLU A 94 -18.49 -8.79 -14.79
N GLN A 95 -18.12 -9.12 -16.03
CA GLN A 95 -16.81 -9.71 -16.33
C GLN A 95 -15.67 -8.73 -16.00
N ASN A 96 -15.82 -7.46 -16.34
CA ASN A 96 -14.85 -6.43 -15.99
C ASN A 96 -14.62 -6.35 -14.48
N LYS A 97 -15.67 -6.37 -13.65
CA LYS A 97 -15.52 -6.40 -12.19
C LYS A 97 -14.74 -7.62 -11.69
N LYS A 98 -15.03 -8.81 -12.22
CA LYS A 98 -14.29 -10.04 -11.88
C LYS A 98 -12.79 -9.91 -12.20
N MET A 99 -12.49 -9.29 -13.34
CA MET A 99 -11.11 -9.11 -13.78
C MET A 99 -10.38 -8.06 -12.94
N GLN A 100 -11.02 -6.95 -12.59
CA GLN A 100 -10.44 -5.97 -11.67
C GLN A 100 -10.19 -6.56 -10.28
N ALA A 101 -11.08 -7.43 -9.79
CA ALA A 101 -10.85 -8.18 -8.56
C ALA A 101 -9.61 -9.07 -8.67
N ALA A 102 -9.41 -9.75 -9.81
CA ALA A 102 -8.22 -10.58 -10.04
C ALA A 102 -6.92 -9.76 -10.09
N PHE A 103 -6.94 -8.55 -10.69
CA PHE A 103 -5.81 -7.62 -10.62
C PHE A 103 -5.52 -7.20 -9.18
N CYS A 104 -6.55 -6.80 -8.44
CA CYS A 104 -6.42 -6.41 -7.05
C CYS A 104 -5.81 -7.54 -6.21
N ASP A 105 -6.32 -8.77 -6.33
CA ASP A 105 -5.84 -9.93 -5.57
C ASP A 105 -4.38 -10.27 -5.89
N LYS A 106 -3.99 -10.22 -7.15
CA LYS A 106 -2.58 -10.41 -7.54
C LYS A 106 -1.69 -9.28 -7.03
N GLY A 107 -2.11 -8.03 -7.12
CA GLY A 107 -1.38 -6.90 -6.56
C GLY A 107 -1.16 -7.07 -5.06
N ILE A 108 -2.19 -7.41 -4.31
CA ILE A 108 -2.09 -7.69 -2.87
C ILE A 108 -1.10 -8.83 -2.59
N ALA A 109 -1.17 -9.93 -3.35
CA ALA A 109 -0.26 -11.07 -3.18
C ALA A 109 1.22 -10.71 -3.43
N PHE A 110 1.52 -9.79 -4.35
CA PHE A 110 2.87 -9.25 -4.54
C PHE A 110 3.27 -8.34 -3.38
N TYR A 111 2.36 -7.49 -2.93
CA TYR A 111 2.60 -6.57 -1.83
C TYR A 111 2.92 -7.30 -0.52
N GLU A 112 2.17 -8.34 -0.19
CA GLU A 112 2.42 -9.21 0.98
C GLU A 112 3.77 -9.93 0.93
N LYS A 113 4.31 -10.17 -0.27
CA LYS A 113 5.65 -10.74 -0.47
C LYS A 113 6.77 -9.71 -0.41
N GLY A 114 6.45 -8.42 -0.26
CA GLY A 114 7.41 -7.32 -0.25
C GLY A 114 7.82 -6.82 -1.63
N ASP A 115 7.14 -7.24 -2.70
CA ASP A 115 7.35 -6.77 -4.07
C ASP A 115 6.41 -5.59 -4.35
N GLU A 116 6.72 -4.43 -3.73
CA GLU A 116 5.88 -3.23 -3.81
C GLU A 116 5.79 -2.68 -5.23
N GLU A 117 6.89 -2.66 -5.98
CA GLU A 117 6.93 -2.14 -7.34
C GLU A 117 5.96 -2.90 -8.24
N LYS A 118 6.00 -4.23 -8.14
CA LYS A 118 5.11 -5.08 -8.90
C LYS A 118 3.66 -4.92 -8.46
N ALA A 119 3.40 -4.86 -7.16
CA ALA A 119 2.07 -4.64 -6.61
C ALA A 119 1.44 -3.33 -7.11
N LEU A 120 2.18 -2.22 -7.08
CA LEU A 120 1.72 -0.92 -7.58
C LEU A 120 1.34 -1.00 -9.05
N THR A 121 2.14 -1.70 -9.87
CA THR A 121 1.84 -1.90 -11.29
C THR A 121 0.48 -2.58 -11.51
N TYR A 122 0.10 -3.51 -10.64
CA TYR A 122 -1.23 -4.14 -10.67
C TYR A 122 -2.33 -3.20 -10.23
N PHE A 123 -2.12 -2.44 -9.15
CA PHE A 123 -3.12 -1.52 -8.61
C PHE A 123 -3.46 -0.37 -9.56
N GLU A 124 -2.55 0.04 -10.45
CA GLU A 124 -2.83 1.04 -11.50
C GLU A 124 -3.97 0.65 -12.43
N TYR A 125 -4.24 -0.65 -12.58
CA TYR A 125 -5.33 -1.16 -13.40
C TYR A 125 -6.64 -1.35 -12.64
N VAL A 126 -6.65 -1.15 -11.31
CA VAL A 126 -7.85 -1.25 -10.48
C VAL A 126 -8.52 0.12 -10.43
N THR A 127 -9.65 0.24 -11.11
CA THR A 127 -10.48 1.47 -11.17
C THR A 127 -11.81 1.32 -10.43
N ASP A 128 -12.16 0.10 -10.01
CA ASP A 128 -13.36 -0.19 -9.23
C ASP A 128 -13.18 0.32 -7.80
N LYS A 129 -13.99 1.31 -7.43
CA LYS A 129 -13.92 1.95 -6.11
C LYS A 129 -14.27 1.00 -4.97
N ASP A 130 -15.04 -0.06 -5.25
CA ASP A 130 -15.41 -1.06 -4.26
C ASP A 130 -14.19 -1.92 -3.83
N LEU A 131 -13.10 -1.91 -4.61
CA LEU A 131 -11.85 -2.61 -4.32
C LEU A 131 -10.81 -1.77 -3.57
N LEU A 132 -10.93 -0.44 -3.57
CA LEU A 132 -9.98 0.46 -2.89
C LEU A 132 -9.82 0.13 -1.40
N PRO A 133 -10.90 -0.11 -0.62
CA PRO A 133 -10.74 -0.47 0.80
C PRO A 133 -9.93 -1.75 1.01
N LYS A 134 -9.94 -2.68 0.07
CA LYS A 134 -9.16 -3.92 0.13
C LYS A 134 -7.66 -3.65 -0.08
N ILE A 135 -7.33 -2.72 -0.97
CA ILE A 135 -5.97 -2.25 -1.20
C ILE A 135 -5.46 -1.49 0.02
N ASP A 136 -6.28 -0.58 0.58
CA ASP A 136 -5.94 0.18 1.79
C ASP A 136 -5.70 -0.75 2.98
N ALA A 137 -6.51 -1.81 3.14
CA ALA A 137 -6.30 -2.83 4.17
C ALA A 137 -4.96 -3.57 4.01
N ALA A 138 -4.54 -3.87 2.77
CA ALA A 138 -3.23 -4.49 2.51
C ALA A 138 -2.07 -3.55 2.86
N TYR A 139 -2.17 -2.26 2.48
CA TYR A 139 -1.19 -1.24 2.87
C TYR A 139 -1.09 -1.09 4.38
N TYR A 140 -2.23 -1.03 5.08
CA TYR A 140 -2.28 -0.94 6.52
C TYR A 140 -1.61 -2.15 7.21
N ALA A 141 -1.95 -3.36 6.78
CA ALA A 141 -1.34 -4.58 7.31
C ALA A 141 0.18 -4.62 7.12
N GLN A 142 0.67 -4.18 5.95
CA GLN A 142 2.11 -4.08 5.68
C GLN A 142 2.79 -3.04 6.56
N ALA A 143 2.15 -1.87 6.76
CA ALA A 143 2.70 -0.83 7.63
C ALA A 143 2.83 -1.31 9.08
N LEU A 144 1.84 -2.06 9.60
CA LEU A 144 1.94 -2.68 10.92
C LEU A 144 3.13 -3.64 11.02
N LYS A 145 3.34 -4.47 9.99
CA LYS A 145 4.49 -5.38 9.93
C LYS A 145 5.82 -4.64 9.91
N LEU A 146 5.92 -3.55 9.14
CA LEU A 146 7.12 -2.70 9.12
C LEU A 146 7.41 -2.08 10.50
N VAL A 147 6.37 -1.72 11.28
CA VAL A 147 6.55 -1.27 12.67
C VAL A 147 7.14 -2.38 13.53
N GLU A 148 6.66 -3.62 13.40
CA GLU A 148 7.19 -4.78 14.14
C GLU A 148 8.65 -5.09 13.76
N ASP A 149 9.00 -4.93 12.49
CA ASP A 149 10.35 -5.13 11.96
C ASP A 149 11.29 -3.95 12.29
N GLY A 150 10.78 -2.84 12.86
CA GLY A 150 11.55 -1.65 13.21
C GLY A 150 11.83 -0.70 12.02
N GLU A 151 11.21 -0.93 10.89
CA GLU A 151 11.32 -0.13 9.66
C GLU A 151 10.40 1.10 9.72
N TYR A 152 10.59 1.93 10.75
CA TYR A 152 9.66 3.02 11.12
C TYR A 152 9.45 4.06 10.02
N ASP A 153 10.49 4.38 9.24
CA ASP A 153 10.37 5.42 8.21
C ASP A 153 9.43 4.97 7.08
N LYS A 154 9.57 3.72 6.64
CA LYS A 154 8.67 3.13 5.63
C LYS A 154 7.24 3.01 6.13
N ALA A 155 7.06 2.57 7.38
CA ALA A 155 5.74 2.50 7.99
C ALA A 155 5.07 3.89 8.07
N THR A 156 5.84 4.92 8.44
CA THR A 156 5.38 6.31 8.49
C THR A 156 4.88 6.80 7.13
N GLU A 157 5.60 6.51 6.05
CA GLU A 157 5.19 6.87 4.69
C GLU A 157 3.83 6.25 4.33
N ILE A 158 3.64 4.96 4.63
CA ILE A 158 2.39 4.25 4.32
C ILE A 158 1.25 4.78 5.17
N PHE A 159 1.40 4.91 6.50
CA PHE A 159 0.34 5.44 7.37
C PHE A 159 -0.03 6.89 7.01
N THR A 160 0.96 7.71 6.63
CA THR A 160 0.70 9.09 6.17
C THR A 160 -0.13 9.10 4.88
N LYS A 161 0.15 8.19 3.94
CA LYS A 161 -0.60 8.03 2.70
C LYS A 161 -2.04 7.56 2.94
N LEU A 162 -2.24 6.66 3.90
CA LEU A 162 -3.55 6.15 4.29
C LEU A 162 -4.39 7.18 5.06
N GLY A 163 -3.76 8.18 5.70
CA GLY A 163 -4.43 9.28 6.39
C GLY A 163 -5.30 8.80 7.55
N GLU A 164 -6.62 9.03 7.43
CA GLU A 164 -7.60 8.70 8.48
C GLU A 164 -8.09 7.23 8.42
N TYR A 165 -7.46 6.38 7.60
CA TYR A 165 -7.84 4.98 7.53
C TYR A 165 -7.51 4.26 8.86
N GLU A 166 -8.50 3.53 9.40
CA GLU A 166 -8.39 2.81 10.68
C GLU A 166 -7.78 3.71 11.78
N ASP A 167 -6.74 3.27 12.45
CA ASP A 167 -6.04 4.02 13.49
C ASP A 167 -4.68 4.59 13.04
N CYS A 168 -4.48 4.81 11.73
CA CYS A 168 -3.21 5.34 11.18
C CYS A 168 -2.67 6.55 11.95
N PRO A 169 -3.48 7.57 12.35
CA PRO A 169 -2.97 8.68 13.15
C PRO A 169 -2.38 8.22 14.49
N THR A 170 -2.99 7.23 15.13
CA THR A 170 -2.50 6.66 16.40
C THR A 170 -1.21 5.86 16.18
N GLN A 171 -1.11 5.12 15.08
CA GLN A 171 0.10 4.38 14.73
C GLN A 171 1.30 5.32 14.47
N LEU A 172 1.07 6.49 13.87
CA LEU A 172 2.11 7.51 13.70
C LEU A 172 2.64 8.00 15.06
N LEU A 173 1.76 8.27 16.03
CA LEU A 173 2.18 8.64 17.40
C LEU A 173 2.94 7.50 18.08
N ARG A 174 2.49 6.25 17.90
CA ARG A 174 3.20 5.05 18.38
C ARG A 174 4.62 4.95 17.83
N ILE A 175 4.79 5.20 16.53
CA ILE A 175 6.13 5.17 15.89
C ILE A 175 7.05 6.20 16.54
N HIS A 176 6.57 7.43 16.79
CA HIS A 176 7.36 8.43 17.51
C HIS A 176 7.78 7.95 18.91
N ALA A 177 6.87 7.33 19.66
CA ALA A 177 7.20 6.76 20.96
C ALA A 177 8.25 5.64 20.87
N LEU A 178 8.15 4.76 19.87
CA LEU A 178 9.13 3.68 19.64
C LEU A 178 10.51 4.22 19.24
N LYS A 179 10.59 5.21 18.36
CA LYS A 179 11.83 5.91 18.00
C LYS A 179 12.45 6.59 19.22
N ALA A 180 11.62 7.24 20.04
CA ALA A 180 12.07 7.89 21.27
C ALA A 180 12.72 6.90 22.24
N GLU A 181 12.13 5.70 22.41
CA GLU A 181 12.73 4.64 23.24
C GLU A 181 14.06 4.15 22.68
N GLN A 182 14.20 4.03 21.35
CA GLN A 182 15.48 3.67 20.74
C GLN A 182 16.57 4.73 21.04
N TYR A 183 16.24 6.02 20.86
CA TYR A 183 17.17 7.11 21.21
C TYR A 183 17.52 7.12 22.69
N TYR A 184 16.52 6.94 23.55
CA TYR A 184 16.73 6.88 25.00
C TYR A 184 17.69 5.75 25.41
N ASN A 185 17.50 4.56 24.85
CA ASN A 185 18.35 3.39 25.14
C ASN A 185 19.78 3.56 24.62
N ASN A 186 19.97 4.37 23.59
CA ASN A 186 21.27 4.76 23.05
C ASN A 186 21.89 5.97 23.77
N ALA A 187 21.28 6.45 24.87
CA ALA A 187 21.69 7.64 25.60
C ALA A 187 21.71 8.94 24.77
N ASP A 188 20.97 8.97 23.67
CA ASP A 188 20.70 10.16 22.86
C ASP A 188 19.42 10.83 23.36
N TYR A 189 19.55 11.47 24.54
CA TYR A 189 18.39 12.00 25.25
C TYR A 189 17.77 13.22 24.58
N GLU A 190 18.52 13.99 23.81
CA GLU A 190 17.98 15.13 23.06
C GLU A 190 17.00 14.68 21.98
N ASN A 191 17.39 13.70 21.16
CA ASN A 191 16.51 13.14 20.15
C ASN A 191 15.36 12.34 20.78
N ALA A 192 15.61 11.62 21.88
CA ALA A 192 14.54 10.94 22.62
C ALA A 192 13.44 11.92 23.09
N ILE A 193 13.83 13.06 23.66
CA ILE A 193 12.87 14.11 24.10
C ILE A 193 12.09 14.67 22.91
N ALA A 194 12.73 14.90 21.77
CA ALA A 194 12.08 15.41 20.58
C ALA A 194 11.01 14.43 20.06
N GLU A 195 11.34 13.16 19.98
CA GLU A 195 10.43 12.10 19.51
C GLU A 195 9.30 11.83 20.53
N PHE A 196 9.57 11.81 21.86
CA PHE A 196 8.50 11.72 22.87
C PHE A 196 7.53 12.91 22.79
N LYS A 197 8.01 14.13 22.52
CA LYS A 197 7.14 15.28 22.28
C LYS A 197 6.27 15.09 21.02
N ALA A 198 6.82 14.52 19.96
CA ALA A 198 6.09 14.22 18.75
C ALA A 198 5.05 13.11 18.96
N ALA A 199 5.30 12.17 19.89
CA ALA A 199 4.33 11.16 20.30
C ALA A 199 3.12 11.75 21.08
N GLY A 200 3.21 13.00 21.55
CA GLY A 200 2.11 13.68 22.23
C GLY A 200 1.64 12.95 23.49
N ASP A 201 0.35 12.66 23.54
CA ASP A 201 -0.28 11.95 24.65
C ASP A 201 -0.26 10.42 24.53
N TYR A 202 0.50 9.88 23.58
CA TYR A 202 0.56 8.43 23.38
C TYR A 202 1.30 7.74 24.54
N GLY A 203 0.61 6.77 25.15
CA GLY A 203 1.18 5.98 26.25
C GLY A 203 1.65 6.82 27.43
N ASP A 204 2.91 6.66 27.81
CA ASP A 204 3.54 7.36 28.90
C ASP A 204 4.54 8.45 28.46
N ALA A 205 4.45 8.91 27.21
CA ALA A 205 5.38 9.85 26.60
C ALA A 205 5.67 11.07 27.47
N ALA A 206 4.65 11.66 28.13
CA ALA A 206 4.84 12.82 29.00
C ALA A 206 5.76 12.53 30.21
N SER A 207 5.64 11.37 30.84
CA SER A 207 6.52 10.97 31.93
C SER A 207 7.93 10.63 31.43
N ARG A 208 8.03 10.04 30.23
CA ARG A 208 9.29 9.72 29.57
C ARG A 208 10.07 10.97 29.17
N ILE A 209 9.41 12.04 28.77
CA ILE A 209 10.05 13.35 28.54
C ILE A 209 10.76 13.82 29.80
N THR A 210 10.09 13.74 30.96
CA THR A 210 10.68 14.16 32.22
C THR A 210 11.90 13.31 32.60
N GLU A 211 11.82 12.01 32.48
CA GLU A 211 12.92 11.09 32.74
C GLU A 211 14.10 11.31 31.77
N ALA A 212 13.83 11.45 30.46
CA ALA A 212 14.87 11.73 29.47
C ALA A 212 15.55 13.08 29.69
N THR A 213 14.77 14.11 30.08
CA THR A 213 15.29 15.43 30.45
C THR A 213 16.22 15.35 31.67
N TYR A 214 15.84 14.56 32.68
CA TYR A 214 16.72 14.31 33.83
C TYR A 214 18.03 13.63 33.41
N ARG A 215 17.96 12.58 32.57
CA ARG A 215 19.14 11.87 32.06
C ARG A 215 20.05 12.78 31.25
N LEU A 216 19.48 13.65 30.40
CA LEU A 216 20.22 14.66 29.65
C LEU A 216 20.97 15.60 30.56
N GLY A 217 20.31 16.16 31.58
CA GLY A 217 20.94 17.07 32.56
C GLY A 217 22.06 16.38 33.34
N ALA A 218 21.88 15.14 33.75
CA ALA A 218 22.90 14.34 34.40
C ALA A 218 24.11 14.07 33.48
N GLN A 219 23.90 13.78 32.22
CA GLN A 219 24.95 13.59 31.22
C GLN A 219 25.71 14.89 30.95
N GLN A 220 25.02 16.01 30.79
CA GLN A 220 25.67 17.33 30.63
C GLN A 220 26.53 17.70 31.84
N LEU A 221 26.04 17.40 33.05
CA LEU A 221 26.82 17.63 34.27
C LEU A 221 28.09 16.76 34.31
N ALA A 222 27.98 15.49 33.94
CA ALA A 222 29.11 14.58 33.86
C ALA A 222 30.14 15.03 32.82
N ASN A 223 29.73 15.71 31.76
CA ASN A 223 30.57 16.29 30.74
C ASN A 223 31.15 17.66 31.14
N GLY A 224 30.84 18.17 32.33
CA GLY A 224 31.32 19.48 32.81
C GLY A 224 30.52 20.68 32.23
N GLU A 225 29.41 20.44 31.56
CA GLU A 225 28.55 21.46 30.97
C GLU A 225 27.54 22.03 32.00
N VAL A 226 28.10 22.51 33.13
CA VAL A 226 27.28 22.82 34.34
C VAL A 226 26.13 23.77 34.08
N ARG A 227 26.32 24.82 33.28
CA ARG A 227 25.28 25.78 32.94
C ARG A 227 24.14 25.14 32.16
N LYS A 228 24.48 24.36 31.13
CA LYS A 228 23.45 23.63 30.34
C LYS A 228 22.69 22.65 31.22
N ALA A 229 23.40 21.89 32.06
CA ALA A 229 22.81 20.96 33.00
C ALA A 229 21.77 21.66 33.91
N TYR A 230 22.12 22.83 34.45
CA TYR A 230 21.19 23.61 35.25
C TYR A 230 19.95 24.03 34.44
N ASP A 231 20.15 24.62 33.26
CA ASP A 231 19.05 25.08 32.41
C ASP A 231 18.12 23.92 31.96
N THR A 232 18.69 22.71 31.84
CA THR A 232 17.93 21.49 31.52
C THR A 232 17.14 20.95 32.72
N LEU A 233 17.75 20.92 33.93
CA LEU A 233 17.16 20.30 35.12
C LEU A 233 16.17 21.21 35.85
N TYR A 234 16.40 22.53 35.86
CA TYR A 234 15.60 23.48 36.63
C TYR A 234 14.11 23.49 36.24
N PRO A 235 13.71 23.40 34.95
CA PRO A 235 12.29 23.30 34.56
C PRO A 235 11.56 22.11 35.16
N ILE A 236 12.28 20.99 35.35
CA ILE A 236 11.73 19.73 35.91
C ILE A 236 12.07 19.52 37.38
N ARG A 237 12.37 20.59 38.17
CA ARG A 237 12.76 20.48 39.58
C ARG A 237 11.66 19.93 40.51
N SER A 238 10.42 19.84 40.05
CA SER A 238 9.37 19.09 40.76
C SER A 238 9.54 17.60 40.70
N TYR A 239 10.33 17.11 39.75
CA TYR A 239 10.72 15.70 39.67
C TYR A 239 11.87 15.42 40.66
N ASN A 240 11.59 14.58 41.67
CA ASN A 240 12.51 14.40 42.81
C ASN A 240 13.96 14.09 42.43
N PRO A 241 14.27 13.21 41.45
CA PRO A 241 15.66 12.97 41.06
C PRO A 241 16.37 14.23 40.54
N ALA A 242 15.69 15.09 39.77
CA ALA A 242 16.24 16.34 39.28
C ALA A 242 16.49 17.33 40.41
N TYR A 243 15.53 17.47 41.36
CA TYR A 243 15.70 18.28 42.53
C TYR A 243 16.90 17.85 43.36
N MET A 244 17.06 16.54 43.65
CA MET A 244 18.17 16.01 44.43
C MET A 244 19.52 16.26 43.75
N LEU A 245 19.57 16.15 42.43
CA LEU A 245 20.81 16.42 41.68
C LEU A 245 21.18 17.91 41.72
N LEU A 246 20.19 18.82 41.61
CA LEU A 246 20.39 20.25 41.71
C LEU A 246 20.91 20.67 43.10
N VAL A 247 20.32 20.18 44.21
CA VAL A 247 20.66 20.57 45.56
C VAL A 247 21.93 19.92 46.08
N SER A 248 22.26 18.72 45.62
CA SER A 248 23.47 18.00 46.07
C SER A 248 24.76 18.39 45.36
N ASN A 249 24.65 19.14 44.24
CA ASN A 249 25.80 19.48 43.43
C ASN A 249 26.28 20.93 43.63
N SER A 250 27.36 21.12 44.40
CA SER A 250 27.92 22.44 44.70
C SER A 250 28.34 23.25 43.48
N GLN A 251 28.60 22.61 42.33
CA GLN A 251 28.98 23.30 41.10
C GLN A 251 27.86 24.20 40.57
N PHE A 252 26.60 23.88 40.83
CA PHE A 252 25.50 24.76 40.47
C PHE A 252 25.47 26.06 41.25
N TYR A 253 25.89 26.05 42.51
CA TYR A 253 25.98 27.25 43.34
C TYR A 253 27.06 28.22 42.84
N ILE A 254 28.21 27.73 42.47
CA ILE A 254 29.34 28.57 42.02
C ILE A 254 28.99 29.30 40.72
N GLN A 255 28.39 28.63 39.75
CA GLN A 255 28.01 29.28 38.48
C GLN A 255 26.86 30.28 38.62
N ILE A 256 25.90 30.05 39.51
CA ILE A 256 24.77 30.96 39.72
C ILE A 256 25.21 32.25 40.44
N TYR A 257 26.17 32.16 41.34
CA TYR A 257 26.69 33.33 42.10
C TYR A 257 27.79 34.11 41.38
N ASP A 258 28.68 33.45 40.62
CA ASP A 258 29.77 34.11 39.90
C ASP A 258 29.32 34.98 38.70
N VAL A 259 28.13 34.75 38.18
CA VAL A 259 27.60 35.48 37.00
C VAL A 259 26.66 36.62 37.40
N GLY A 260 26.52 36.96 38.71
CA GLY A 260 25.69 38.06 39.18
C GLY A 260 24.19 37.85 38.97
N ALA A 261 23.74 36.60 38.77
CA ALA A 261 22.35 36.24 38.76
C ALA A 261 21.81 36.24 40.19
N GLY A 262 20.74 36.99 40.41
CA GLY A 262 20.09 37.30 41.68
C GLY A 262 19.84 36.14 42.65
N PRO A 263 18.92 36.30 43.66
CA PRO A 263 18.84 35.36 44.77
C PRO A 263 18.65 33.93 44.36
N ASN A 264 19.29 33.02 45.10
CA ASN A 264 19.28 31.58 44.88
C ASN A 264 17.83 31.08 44.63
N PRO A 265 17.45 30.64 43.41
CA PRO A 265 16.10 30.21 43.09
C PRO A 265 15.67 28.92 43.83
N LEU A 266 16.58 28.28 44.58
CA LEU A 266 16.28 27.11 45.41
C LEU A 266 15.83 27.48 46.82
N ASN A 267 15.86 28.77 47.19
CA ASN A 267 15.41 29.29 48.50
C ASN A 267 14.01 29.94 48.48
N GLU A 268 13.31 29.92 47.34
CA GLU A 268 11.91 30.33 47.30
C GLU A 268 11.03 29.13 47.66
N ASN A 269 10.70 29.05 48.96
CA ASN A 269 9.56 28.24 49.48
C ASN A 269 8.27 29.01 49.35
#